data_85c5537f87b80512a80e07091a1909a5
#
_entry.id   85c5537f87b80512a80e07091a1909a5
#
_cell.length_a   1.000
_cell.length_b   1.000
_cell.length_c   1.000
_cell.angle_alpha   90.00
_cell.angle_beta   90.00
_cell.angle_gamma   90.00
#
_symmetry.space_group_name_H-M   'P 1'
#
loop_
_entity.id
_entity.type
_entity.pdbx_description
1 polymer ?
#
loop_
_entity_poly.entity_id
_entity_poly.type
_entity_poly.pdbx_seq_one_letter_code
_entity_poly.pdbx_strand_id
1 'polypeptide(L)'
;MENEFKLKVEDVQDKITKNTKAIILNSPSNPTGAVMEKEDIKAIADLSMDHNFLIISDEIYEKIIYDKKHYSPAKYSDNVITINGFSKTYAMTGLRIGYLTANEEHTEELFKIHQNSIACANSTAQKGAYEALTGPQDEVHKMVSEFKKRRDLIVSRLNGMGYETVNAEGAFYVFPKIEDENFVKKAADAGVVTVSGAAFGSNGKGHVRMSYANSYENIEKAMDILEERVVNG
;
A
#
# COMPACT_ATOMS: atom_id res chain seq x y z
N MET A 1 -12.00 -14.70 -3.71
CA MET A 1 -11.66 -13.31 -4.12
C MET A 1 -11.07 -13.37 -5.51
N GLU A 2 -11.82 -12.91 -6.49
CA GLU A 2 -11.32 -12.84 -7.86
C GLU A 2 -10.09 -11.92 -7.92
N ASN A 3 -9.07 -12.31 -8.68
CA ASN A 3 -7.83 -11.56 -8.93
C ASN A 3 -6.97 -11.21 -7.70
N GLU A 4 -7.21 -11.79 -6.51
CA GLU A 4 -6.41 -11.52 -5.29
C GLU A 4 -6.20 -10.02 -5.01
N PHE A 5 -7.23 -9.19 -5.25
CA PHE A 5 -7.21 -7.72 -5.17
C PHE A 5 -6.28 -7.00 -6.17
N LYS A 6 -5.81 -7.67 -7.22
CA LYS A 6 -4.99 -7.05 -8.26
C LYS A 6 -5.88 -6.37 -9.28
N LEU A 7 -5.56 -5.13 -9.60
CA LEU A 7 -6.19 -4.39 -10.69
C LEU A 7 -5.74 -4.99 -12.03
N LYS A 8 -6.70 -5.26 -12.91
CA LYS A 8 -6.47 -5.74 -14.26
C LYS A 8 -6.63 -4.61 -15.27
N VAL A 9 -5.94 -4.72 -16.40
CA VAL A 9 -6.01 -3.69 -17.45
C VAL A 9 -7.44 -3.56 -17.99
N GLU A 10 -8.18 -4.66 -18.09
CA GLU A 10 -9.58 -4.68 -18.56
C GLU A 10 -10.48 -3.83 -17.66
N ASP A 11 -10.28 -3.90 -16.32
CA ASP A 11 -11.04 -3.11 -15.35
C ASP A 11 -10.81 -1.60 -15.55
N VAL A 12 -9.59 -1.21 -15.94
CA VAL A 12 -9.25 0.17 -16.26
C VAL A 12 -9.86 0.59 -17.58
N GLN A 13 -9.71 -0.23 -18.62
CA GLN A 13 -10.20 0.03 -19.97
C GLN A 13 -11.70 0.29 -19.97
N ASP A 14 -12.47 -0.50 -19.23
CA ASP A 14 -13.92 -0.38 -19.10
C ASP A 14 -14.38 0.94 -18.44
N LYS A 15 -13.49 1.61 -17.70
CA LYS A 15 -13.79 2.87 -17.00
C LYS A 15 -13.28 4.11 -17.70
N ILE A 16 -12.44 3.97 -18.72
CA ILE A 16 -11.91 5.11 -19.48
C ILE A 16 -13.06 5.78 -20.27
N THR A 17 -13.10 7.09 -20.18
CA THR A 17 -14.02 7.95 -20.96
C THR A 17 -13.26 9.16 -21.47
N LYS A 18 -13.89 9.95 -22.37
CA LYS A 18 -13.33 11.24 -22.83
C LYS A 18 -13.09 12.27 -21.69
N ASN A 19 -13.66 12.01 -20.52
CA ASN A 19 -13.51 12.89 -19.34
C ASN A 19 -12.45 12.35 -18.37
N THR A 20 -11.88 11.18 -18.59
CA THR A 20 -10.81 10.63 -17.75
C THR A 20 -9.56 11.51 -17.84
N LYS A 21 -9.10 12.04 -16.72
CA LYS A 21 -7.93 12.92 -16.62
C LYS A 21 -6.74 12.24 -15.97
N ALA A 22 -7.01 11.40 -14.99
CA ALA A 22 -5.98 10.66 -14.28
C ALA A 22 -6.53 9.37 -13.67
N ILE A 23 -5.63 8.42 -13.43
CA ILE A 23 -5.85 7.25 -12.58
C ILE A 23 -4.84 7.28 -11.43
N ILE A 24 -5.26 6.89 -10.24
CA ILE A 24 -4.37 6.69 -9.10
C ILE A 24 -4.11 5.19 -8.96
N LEU A 25 -2.84 4.79 -9.04
CA LEU A 25 -2.38 3.43 -8.79
C LEU A 25 -1.64 3.40 -7.45
N ASN A 26 -1.95 2.42 -6.59
CA ASN A 26 -1.20 2.18 -5.36
C ASN A 26 -0.71 0.75 -5.34
N SER A 27 0.59 0.56 -5.61
CA SER A 27 1.23 -0.76 -5.64
C SER A 27 2.65 -0.69 -5.07
N PRO A 28 2.96 -1.49 -4.03
CA PRO A 28 2.10 -2.37 -3.24
C PRO A 28 0.95 -1.63 -2.55
N SER A 29 -0.21 -2.28 -2.45
CA SER A 29 -1.46 -1.63 -2.10
C SER A 29 -1.70 -1.53 -0.59
N ASN A 30 -2.23 -0.41 -0.16
CA ASN A 30 -2.97 -0.25 1.08
C ASN A 30 -4.47 -0.11 0.70
N PRO A 31 -5.35 -1.04 1.09
CA PRO A 31 -5.28 -1.90 2.29
C PRO A 31 -4.87 -3.36 2.06
N THR A 32 -4.71 -3.82 0.84
CA THR A 32 -4.77 -5.26 0.50
C THR A 32 -3.41 -5.98 0.55
N GLY A 33 -2.30 -5.24 0.45
CA GLY A 33 -0.96 -5.81 0.30
C GLY A 33 -0.71 -6.43 -1.09
N ALA A 34 -1.64 -6.28 -2.05
CA ALA A 34 -1.47 -6.77 -3.40
C ALA A 34 -0.38 -6.00 -4.16
N VAL A 35 0.36 -6.70 -5.01
CA VAL A 35 1.36 -6.14 -5.93
C VAL A 35 0.89 -6.36 -7.36
N MET A 36 0.82 -5.30 -8.14
CA MET A 36 0.39 -5.39 -9.53
C MET A 36 1.42 -6.13 -10.39
N GLU A 37 0.92 -6.90 -11.34
CA GLU A 37 1.78 -7.63 -12.27
C GLU A 37 2.37 -6.68 -13.31
N LYS A 38 3.56 -7.04 -13.83
CA LYS A 38 4.29 -6.24 -14.82
C LYS A 38 3.48 -5.94 -16.07
N GLU A 39 2.76 -6.95 -16.53
CA GLU A 39 1.97 -6.92 -17.75
C GLU A 39 0.79 -5.94 -17.62
N ASP A 40 0.10 -5.94 -16.48
CA ASP A 40 -0.99 -5.00 -16.19
C ASP A 40 -0.47 -3.57 -16.07
N ILE A 41 0.65 -3.36 -15.36
CA ILE A 41 1.31 -2.03 -15.25
C ILE A 41 1.67 -1.48 -16.63
N LYS A 42 2.29 -2.31 -17.48
CA LYS A 42 2.68 -1.89 -18.83
C LYS A 42 1.47 -1.56 -19.69
N ALA A 43 0.44 -2.41 -19.68
CA ALA A 43 -0.75 -2.18 -20.46
C ALA A 43 -1.52 -0.92 -20.01
N ILE A 44 -1.59 -0.64 -18.71
CA ILE A 44 -2.19 0.61 -18.20
C ILE A 44 -1.34 1.83 -18.61
N ALA A 45 -0.02 1.70 -18.63
CA ALA A 45 0.86 2.76 -19.11
C ALA A 45 0.66 3.03 -20.63
N ASP A 46 0.50 1.99 -21.44
CA ASP A 46 0.17 2.13 -22.86
C ASP A 46 -1.20 2.82 -23.04
N LEU A 47 -2.24 2.42 -22.28
CA LEU A 47 -3.55 3.09 -22.28
C LEU A 47 -3.46 4.57 -21.89
N SER A 48 -2.58 4.94 -20.98
CA SER A 48 -2.42 6.34 -20.55
C SER A 48 -1.92 7.23 -21.70
N MET A 49 -1.06 6.70 -22.57
CA MET A 49 -0.58 7.39 -23.76
C MET A 49 -1.66 7.45 -24.84
N ASP A 50 -2.36 6.34 -25.11
CA ASP A 50 -3.39 6.25 -26.16
C ASP A 50 -4.59 7.15 -25.87
N HIS A 51 -4.97 7.31 -24.60
CA HIS A 51 -6.13 8.10 -24.16
C HIS A 51 -5.77 9.42 -23.52
N ASN A 52 -4.49 9.79 -23.47
CA ASN A 52 -3.96 11.04 -22.92
C ASN A 52 -4.48 11.36 -21.52
N PHE A 53 -4.31 10.42 -20.57
CA PHE A 53 -4.55 10.65 -19.15
C PHE A 53 -3.29 10.40 -18.31
N LEU A 54 -3.22 11.00 -17.13
CA LEU A 54 -2.10 10.85 -16.21
C LEU A 54 -2.25 9.59 -15.34
N ILE A 55 -1.12 8.98 -15.00
CA ILE A 55 -1.02 7.99 -13.94
C ILE A 55 -0.35 8.65 -12.72
N ILE A 56 -1.06 8.72 -11.60
CA ILE A 56 -0.49 9.08 -10.30
C ILE A 56 -0.15 7.77 -9.60
N SER A 57 1.14 7.41 -9.58
CA SER A 57 1.61 6.15 -9.03
C SER A 57 2.12 6.35 -7.60
N ASP A 58 1.36 5.87 -6.61
CA ASP A 58 1.78 5.83 -5.21
C ASP A 58 2.59 4.56 -4.96
N GLU A 59 3.91 4.73 -4.87
CA GLU A 59 4.90 3.65 -4.73
C GLU A 59 5.54 3.62 -3.34
N ILE A 60 4.88 4.21 -2.34
CA ILE A 60 5.43 4.37 -0.97
C ILE A 60 5.87 3.05 -0.32
N TYR A 61 5.36 1.90 -0.79
CA TYR A 61 5.71 0.57 -0.29
C TYR A 61 6.65 -0.21 -1.23
N GLU A 62 7.25 0.40 -2.26
CA GLU A 62 8.03 -0.27 -3.31
C GLU A 62 9.14 -1.21 -2.80
N LYS A 63 9.75 -0.89 -1.65
CA LYS A 63 10.80 -1.71 -1.01
C LYS A 63 10.25 -2.74 -0.02
N ILE A 64 8.99 -2.61 0.39
CA ILE A 64 8.35 -3.55 1.30
C ILE A 64 7.57 -4.56 0.45
N ILE A 65 8.32 -5.46 -0.15
CA ILE A 65 7.84 -6.52 -1.04
C ILE A 65 8.49 -7.83 -0.61
N TYR A 66 7.75 -8.93 -0.69
CA TYR A 66 8.21 -10.23 -0.20
C TYR A 66 8.69 -11.13 -1.35
N ASP A 67 7.80 -11.80 -2.05
CA ASP A 67 8.16 -12.82 -3.04
C ASP A 67 7.90 -12.35 -4.49
N LYS A 68 7.80 -11.05 -4.70
CA LYS A 68 7.50 -10.38 -5.98
C LYS A 68 8.52 -9.29 -6.31
N LYS A 69 8.30 -8.63 -7.44
CA LYS A 69 9.04 -7.41 -7.82
C LYS A 69 8.06 -6.28 -8.04
N HIS A 70 8.46 -5.09 -7.63
CA HIS A 70 7.76 -3.86 -7.98
C HIS A 70 8.10 -3.45 -9.42
N TYR A 71 7.09 -2.96 -10.12
CA TYR A 71 7.23 -2.35 -11.43
C TYR A 71 6.57 -0.98 -11.42
N SER A 72 7.35 0.05 -11.76
CA SER A 72 6.83 1.40 -11.88
C SER A 72 6.30 1.65 -13.30
N PRO A 73 5.11 2.25 -13.47
CA PRO A 73 4.60 2.65 -14.79
C PRO A 73 5.47 3.70 -15.47
N ALA A 74 6.26 4.48 -14.70
CA ALA A 74 7.20 5.46 -15.24
C ALA A 74 8.32 4.86 -16.13
N LYS A 75 8.47 3.52 -16.14
CA LYS A 75 9.36 2.85 -17.10
C LYS A 75 8.75 2.69 -18.49
N TYR A 76 7.45 2.92 -18.63
CA TYR A 76 6.70 2.61 -19.85
C TYR A 76 5.94 3.81 -20.42
N SER A 77 5.75 4.88 -19.65
CA SER A 77 5.03 6.08 -20.08
C SER A 77 5.61 7.32 -19.42
N ASP A 78 5.65 8.43 -20.17
CA ASP A 78 6.00 9.77 -19.65
C ASP A 78 4.79 10.46 -18.97
N ASN A 79 3.57 9.92 -19.14
CA ASN A 79 2.34 10.42 -18.49
C ASN A 79 2.21 9.92 -17.05
N VAL A 80 3.32 9.90 -16.28
CA VAL A 80 3.34 9.36 -14.93
C VAL A 80 3.91 10.38 -13.95
N ILE A 81 3.20 10.54 -12.84
CA ILE A 81 3.68 11.21 -11.63
C ILE A 81 3.87 10.13 -10.58
N THR A 82 5.12 9.82 -10.25
CA THR A 82 5.45 8.85 -9.20
C THR A 82 5.54 9.57 -7.86
N ILE A 83 4.81 9.08 -6.86
CA ILE A 83 4.85 9.55 -5.47
C ILE A 83 5.54 8.49 -4.63
N ASN A 84 6.56 8.88 -3.88
CA ASN A 84 7.28 8.01 -2.98
C ASN A 84 7.77 8.78 -1.75
N GLY A 85 8.43 8.11 -0.81
CA GLY A 85 8.92 8.76 0.39
C GLY A 85 9.62 7.83 1.37
N PHE A 86 9.95 8.40 2.50
CA PHE A 86 10.82 7.77 3.50
C PHE A 86 10.04 7.16 4.68
N SER A 87 8.75 7.47 4.75
CA SER A 87 7.90 7.11 5.89
C SER A 87 7.83 5.60 6.15
N LYS A 88 7.87 4.78 5.10
CA LYS A 88 7.63 3.33 5.20
C LYS A 88 8.94 2.55 5.11
N THR A 89 9.64 2.67 4.00
CA THR A 89 10.90 1.97 3.73
C THR A 89 11.97 2.24 4.80
N TYR A 90 12.01 3.47 5.30
CA TYR A 90 13.04 3.90 6.27
C TYR A 90 12.48 4.19 7.66
N ALA A 91 11.23 3.78 7.93
CA ALA A 91 10.55 4.00 9.22
C ALA A 91 10.54 5.48 9.68
N MET A 92 10.53 6.43 8.74
CA MET A 92 10.64 7.88 8.99
C MET A 92 9.28 8.60 9.00
N THR A 93 8.22 7.98 9.52
CA THR A 93 6.87 8.56 9.52
C THR A 93 6.79 9.93 10.20
N GLY A 94 7.57 10.13 11.28
CA GLY A 94 7.60 11.37 12.05
C GLY A 94 8.33 12.53 11.36
N LEU A 95 9.23 12.24 10.41
CA LEU A 95 10.01 13.28 9.71
C LEU A 95 9.24 14.00 8.60
N ARG A 96 8.07 13.50 8.22
CA ARG A 96 7.17 14.12 7.24
C ARG A 96 7.86 14.49 5.92
N ILE A 97 8.59 13.54 5.32
CA ILE A 97 9.32 13.75 4.07
C ILE A 97 8.96 12.70 3.02
N GLY A 98 8.76 13.16 1.80
CA GLY A 98 8.53 12.36 0.60
C GLY A 98 9.00 13.14 -0.62
N TYR A 99 8.86 12.55 -1.77
CA TYR A 99 9.19 13.16 -3.06
C TYR A 99 8.24 12.69 -4.14
N LEU A 100 8.18 13.45 -5.20
CA LEU A 100 7.55 13.03 -6.44
C LEU A 100 8.56 13.15 -7.59
N THR A 101 8.37 12.36 -8.62
CA THR A 101 9.10 12.45 -9.88
C THR A 101 8.09 12.45 -11.03
N ALA A 102 8.35 13.28 -12.04
CA ALA A 102 7.56 13.39 -13.25
C ALA A 102 8.44 13.91 -14.39
N ASN A 103 7.90 14.02 -15.61
CA ASN A 103 8.56 14.76 -16.67
C ASN A 103 8.70 16.25 -16.32
N GLU A 104 9.48 16.98 -17.09
CA GLU A 104 9.80 18.38 -16.82
C GLU A 104 8.55 19.27 -16.78
N GLU A 105 7.65 19.12 -17.77
CA GLU A 105 6.41 19.91 -17.86
C GLU A 105 5.54 19.76 -16.61
N HIS A 106 5.27 18.51 -16.19
CA HIS A 106 4.48 18.26 -14.99
C HIS A 106 5.20 18.71 -13.72
N THR A 107 6.53 18.55 -13.66
CA THR A 107 7.32 18.99 -12.51
C THR A 107 7.25 20.51 -12.33
N GLU A 108 7.33 21.30 -13.40
CA GLU A 108 7.20 22.76 -13.32
C GLU A 108 5.84 23.19 -12.77
N GLU A 109 4.74 22.60 -13.24
CA GLU A 109 3.40 22.92 -12.77
C GLU A 109 3.18 22.50 -11.31
N LEU A 110 3.63 21.32 -10.93
CA LEU A 110 3.56 20.83 -9.55
C LEU A 110 4.41 21.69 -8.60
N PHE A 111 5.57 22.15 -9.05
CA PHE A 111 6.44 23.02 -8.27
C PHE A 111 5.80 24.35 -7.92
N LYS A 112 5.03 24.96 -8.83
CA LYS A 112 4.28 26.19 -8.55
C LYS A 112 3.30 26.01 -7.38
N ILE A 113 2.59 24.87 -7.35
CA ILE A 113 1.66 24.55 -6.27
C ILE A 113 2.42 24.25 -4.98
N HIS A 114 3.47 23.44 -5.06
CA HIS A 114 4.30 23.06 -3.91
C HIS A 114 4.91 24.28 -3.21
N GLN A 115 5.52 25.18 -3.97
CA GLN A 115 6.16 26.39 -3.45
C GLN A 115 5.17 27.29 -2.69
N ASN A 116 3.94 27.40 -3.19
CA ASN A 116 2.92 28.25 -2.56
C ASN A 116 2.16 27.56 -1.40
N SER A 117 2.22 26.23 -1.33
CA SER A 117 1.51 25.45 -0.29
C SER A 117 2.39 25.14 0.93
N ILE A 118 3.64 24.77 0.71
CA ILE A 118 4.52 24.20 1.75
C ILE A 118 5.87 24.94 1.82
N ALA A 119 6.26 25.64 0.76
CA ALA A 119 7.56 26.25 0.53
C ALA A 119 8.69 25.19 0.36
N CYS A 120 9.04 24.44 1.41
CA CYS A 120 10.04 23.38 1.33
C CYS A 120 9.86 22.34 2.46
N ALA A 121 10.42 21.16 2.27
CA ALA A 121 10.54 20.19 3.34
C ALA A 121 11.56 20.62 4.40
N ASN A 122 11.40 20.14 5.63
CA ASN A 122 12.31 20.42 6.74
C ASN A 122 13.75 19.96 6.40
N SER A 123 14.74 20.83 6.61
CA SER A 123 16.15 20.57 6.22
C SER A 123 16.78 19.40 6.98
N THR A 124 16.42 19.20 8.25
CA THR A 124 16.88 18.03 9.03
C THR A 124 16.31 16.73 8.43
N ALA A 125 15.03 16.74 8.04
CA ALA A 125 14.40 15.59 7.37
C ALA A 125 15.05 15.31 6.01
N GLN A 126 15.39 16.36 5.23
CA GLN A 126 16.10 16.20 3.95
C GLN A 126 17.47 15.55 4.14
N LYS A 127 18.25 15.98 5.16
CA LYS A 127 19.53 15.37 5.46
C LYS A 127 19.36 13.90 5.87
N GLY A 128 18.39 13.59 6.73
CA GLY A 128 18.06 12.20 7.09
C GLY A 128 17.67 11.36 5.90
N ALA A 129 16.88 11.91 4.97
CA ALA A 129 16.48 11.25 3.73
C ALA A 129 17.68 10.97 2.80
N TYR A 130 18.60 11.92 2.68
CA TYR A 130 19.85 11.74 1.94
C TYR A 130 20.68 10.57 2.48
N GLU A 131 20.90 10.54 3.80
CA GLU A 131 21.65 9.47 4.45
C GLU A 131 20.96 8.10 4.30
N ALA A 132 19.62 8.09 4.37
CA ALA A 132 18.85 6.88 4.16
C ALA A 132 18.97 6.30 2.74
N LEU A 133 19.01 7.17 1.72
CA LEU A 133 19.15 6.75 0.32
C LEU A 133 20.58 6.31 -0.03
N THR A 134 21.58 7.01 0.49
CA THR A 134 22.99 6.79 0.12
C THR A 134 23.74 5.83 1.05
N GLY A 135 23.18 5.58 2.21
CA GLY A 135 23.73 4.66 3.20
C GLY A 135 23.46 3.18 2.91
N PRO A 136 23.98 2.28 3.76
CA PRO A 136 23.72 0.84 3.65
C PRO A 136 22.22 0.51 3.72
N GLN A 137 21.76 -0.45 2.95
CA GLN A 137 20.36 -0.86 2.89
C GLN A 137 20.04 -2.12 3.73
N ASP A 138 21.02 -2.62 4.47
CA ASP A 138 20.89 -3.88 5.25
C ASP A 138 19.73 -3.85 6.25
N GLU A 139 19.52 -2.69 6.91
CA GLU A 139 18.42 -2.53 7.88
C GLU A 139 17.05 -2.55 7.20
N VAL A 140 16.94 -2.04 5.98
CA VAL A 140 15.71 -2.17 5.17
C VAL A 140 15.44 -3.64 4.86
N HIS A 141 16.44 -4.39 4.42
CA HIS A 141 16.29 -5.82 4.12
C HIS A 141 15.91 -6.63 5.38
N LYS A 142 16.52 -6.33 6.53
CA LYS A 142 16.16 -6.96 7.82
C LYS A 142 14.71 -6.67 8.18
N MET A 143 14.28 -5.40 8.09
CA MET A 143 12.92 -4.99 8.37
C MET A 143 11.90 -5.70 7.46
N VAL A 144 12.18 -5.79 6.16
CA VAL A 144 11.31 -6.50 5.20
C VAL A 144 11.23 -7.99 5.54
N SER A 145 12.34 -8.62 5.92
CA SER A 145 12.36 -10.02 6.35
C SER A 145 11.51 -10.24 7.61
N GLU A 146 11.54 -9.31 8.56
CA GLU A 146 10.69 -9.36 9.75
C GLU A 146 9.20 -9.15 9.40
N PHE A 147 8.88 -8.23 8.51
CA PHE A 147 7.50 -8.08 8.02
C PHE A 147 6.99 -9.34 7.33
N LYS A 148 7.82 -10.03 6.56
CA LYS A 148 7.44 -11.31 5.95
C LYS A 148 7.05 -12.37 7.01
N LYS A 149 7.84 -12.53 8.07
CA LYS A 149 7.51 -13.45 9.17
C LYS A 149 6.17 -13.10 9.85
N ARG A 150 5.97 -11.81 10.10
CA ARG A 150 4.72 -11.31 10.74
C ARG A 150 3.52 -11.50 9.82
N ARG A 151 3.68 -11.27 8.50
CA ARG A 151 2.67 -11.59 7.49
C ARG A 151 2.30 -13.07 7.53
N ASP A 152 3.29 -13.97 7.53
CA ASP A 152 3.06 -15.40 7.52
C ASP A 152 2.31 -15.86 8.79
N LEU A 153 2.65 -15.31 9.95
CA LEU A 153 1.93 -15.54 11.20
C LEU A 153 0.46 -15.10 11.09
N ILE A 154 0.20 -13.83 10.79
CA ILE A 154 -1.16 -13.29 10.82
C ILE A 154 -2.06 -13.95 9.77
N VAL A 155 -1.54 -14.22 8.56
CA VAL A 155 -2.30 -14.91 7.50
C VAL A 155 -2.64 -16.34 7.92
N SER A 156 -1.68 -17.08 8.47
CA SER A 156 -1.90 -18.45 8.97
C SER A 156 -2.97 -18.50 10.07
N ARG A 157 -2.89 -17.57 11.04
CA ARG A 157 -3.84 -17.52 12.16
C ARG A 157 -5.25 -17.16 11.68
N LEU A 158 -5.39 -16.14 10.82
CA LEU A 158 -6.70 -15.71 10.29
C LEU A 158 -7.35 -16.82 9.46
N ASN A 159 -6.61 -17.49 8.58
CA ASN A 159 -7.15 -18.65 7.84
C ASN A 159 -7.51 -19.81 8.77
N GLY A 160 -6.73 -20.05 9.84
CA GLY A 160 -7.04 -21.05 10.87
C GLY A 160 -8.35 -20.76 11.61
N MET A 161 -8.69 -19.48 11.82
CA MET A 161 -9.96 -19.02 12.39
C MET A 161 -11.14 -19.06 11.38
N GLY A 162 -10.89 -19.47 10.13
CA GLY A 162 -11.92 -19.52 9.07
C GLY A 162 -12.11 -18.20 8.30
N TYR A 163 -11.28 -17.18 8.52
CA TYR A 163 -11.32 -15.93 7.79
C TYR A 163 -10.46 -16.02 6.52
N GLU A 164 -11.09 -16.11 5.35
CA GLU A 164 -10.40 -16.16 4.06
C GLU A 164 -9.47 -14.94 3.91
N THR A 165 -8.17 -15.21 3.88
CA THR A 165 -7.12 -14.18 3.87
C THR A 165 -6.13 -14.45 2.75
N VAL A 166 -6.10 -13.55 1.75
CA VAL A 166 -5.08 -13.59 0.68
C VAL A 166 -3.72 -13.24 1.26
N ASN A 167 -2.71 -13.95 0.78
CA ASN A 167 -1.33 -13.71 1.21
C ASN A 167 -0.84 -12.37 0.64
N ALA A 168 -0.58 -11.39 1.51
CA ALA A 168 -0.07 -10.09 1.09
C ALA A 168 1.32 -10.23 0.44
N GLU A 169 1.48 -9.67 -0.74
CA GLU A 169 2.74 -9.72 -1.51
C GLU A 169 3.66 -8.53 -1.20
N GLY A 170 3.11 -7.47 -0.57
CA GLY A 170 3.85 -6.28 -0.17
C GLY A 170 3.12 -5.46 0.90
N ALA A 171 3.64 -4.27 1.20
CA ALA A 171 3.22 -3.40 2.29
C ALA A 171 3.27 -4.14 3.65
N PHE A 172 2.44 -3.78 4.60
CA PHE A 172 2.34 -4.45 5.92
C PHE A 172 0.88 -4.52 6.41
N TYR A 173 -0.01 -4.90 5.47
CA TYR A 173 -1.44 -5.06 5.73
C TYR A 173 -1.93 -6.41 5.23
N VAL A 174 -2.93 -6.95 5.92
CA VAL A 174 -3.79 -8.02 5.45
C VAL A 174 -5.24 -7.55 5.40
N PHE A 175 -6.01 -8.13 4.48
CA PHE A 175 -7.38 -7.71 4.20
C PHE A 175 -8.31 -8.91 4.16
N PRO A 176 -8.49 -9.62 5.31
CA PRO A 176 -9.33 -10.81 5.40
C PRO A 176 -10.79 -10.49 5.08
N LYS A 177 -11.47 -11.48 4.49
CA LYS A 177 -12.93 -11.46 4.34
C LYS A 177 -13.58 -11.78 5.69
N ILE A 178 -14.31 -10.83 6.24
CA ILE A 178 -15.02 -10.92 7.53
C ILE A 178 -16.38 -10.27 7.36
N GLU A 179 -17.42 -11.07 7.22
CA GLU A 179 -18.77 -10.61 6.93
C GLU A 179 -19.54 -10.13 8.18
N ASP A 180 -19.00 -10.39 9.39
CA ASP A 180 -19.60 -9.88 10.63
C ASP A 180 -19.44 -8.36 10.72
N GLU A 181 -20.52 -7.61 10.51
CA GLU A 181 -20.54 -6.14 10.59
C GLU A 181 -20.11 -5.61 11.96
N ASN A 182 -20.23 -6.40 13.01
CA ASN A 182 -19.83 -6.05 14.37
C ASN A 182 -18.38 -6.41 14.69
N PHE A 183 -17.66 -7.09 13.80
CA PHE A 183 -16.30 -7.58 14.05
C PHE A 183 -15.37 -6.48 14.54
N VAL A 184 -15.33 -5.33 13.86
CA VAL A 184 -14.44 -4.21 14.23
C VAL A 184 -14.73 -3.71 15.65
N LYS A 185 -16.01 -3.64 16.03
CA LYS A 185 -16.41 -3.25 17.38
C LYS A 185 -16.04 -4.31 18.41
N LYS A 186 -16.36 -5.60 18.14
CA LYS A 186 -16.00 -6.72 19.03
C LYS A 186 -14.49 -6.81 19.25
N ALA A 187 -13.70 -6.68 18.17
CA ALA A 187 -12.25 -6.67 18.24
C ALA A 187 -11.72 -5.49 19.10
N ALA A 188 -12.27 -4.29 18.91
CA ALA A 188 -11.89 -3.11 19.68
C ALA A 188 -12.25 -3.26 21.17
N ASP A 189 -13.45 -3.77 21.48
CA ASP A 189 -13.89 -4.06 22.86
C ASP A 189 -12.98 -5.13 23.53
N ALA A 190 -12.43 -6.05 22.74
CA ALA A 190 -11.46 -7.04 23.20
C ALA A 190 -10.01 -6.50 23.28
N GLY A 191 -9.76 -5.26 22.81
CA GLY A 191 -8.44 -4.62 22.85
C GLY A 191 -7.62 -4.75 21.56
N VAL A 192 -8.20 -5.22 20.45
CA VAL A 192 -7.56 -5.33 19.14
C VAL A 192 -8.17 -4.32 18.16
N VAL A 193 -7.39 -3.30 17.81
CA VAL A 193 -7.86 -2.23 16.91
C VAL A 193 -7.64 -2.62 15.46
N THR A 194 -8.72 -2.60 14.68
CA THR A 194 -8.74 -2.91 13.23
C THR A 194 -9.50 -1.82 12.48
N VAL A 195 -9.49 -1.85 11.15
CA VAL A 195 -10.18 -0.86 10.32
C VAL A 195 -11.16 -1.56 9.40
N SER A 196 -12.42 -1.12 9.41
CA SER A 196 -13.44 -1.63 8.48
C SER A 196 -13.00 -1.42 7.03
N GLY A 197 -13.16 -2.44 6.21
CA GLY A 197 -12.89 -2.36 4.78
C GLY A 197 -13.77 -1.34 4.06
N ALA A 198 -14.98 -1.06 4.56
CA ALA A 198 -15.86 -0.02 4.02
C ALA A 198 -15.21 1.38 4.00
N ALA A 199 -14.21 1.64 4.85
CA ALA A 199 -13.44 2.89 4.84
C ALA A 199 -12.60 3.06 3.56
N PHE A 200 -12.38 1.98 2.78
CA PHE A 200 -11.62 1.97 1.54
C PHE A 200 -12.50 1.88 0.28
N GLY A 201 -13.79 2.10 0.43
CA GLY A 201 -14.74 2.12 -0.67
C GLY A 201 -15.78 0.98 -0.60
N SER A 202 -16.74 1.01 -1.51
CA SER A 202 -17.87 0.06 -1.53
C SER A 202 -17.41 -1.41 -1.66
N ASN A 203 -16.37 -1.66 -2.44
CA ASN A 203 -15.82 -3.01 -2.66
C ASN A 203 -15.05 -3.54 -1.44
N GLY A 204 -14.73 -2.69 -0.46
CA GLY A 204 -14.13 -3.09 0.80
C GLY A 204 -15.12 -3.63 1.83
N LYS A 205 -16.44 -3.52 1.59
CA LYS A 205 -17.46 -4.10 2.50
C LYS A 205 -17.25 -5.60 2.64
N GLY A 206 -17.48 -6.12 3.84
CA GLY A 206 -17.24 -7.52 4.15
C GLY A 206 -15.77 -7.88 4.35
N HIS A 207 -14.88 -6.86 4.44
CA HIS A 207 -13.46 -7.04 4.73
C HIS A 207 -13.04 -6.18 5.92
N VAL A 208 -11.88 -6.52 6.48
CA VAL A 208 -11.26 -5.77 7.59
C VAL A 208 -9.77 -5.62 7.31
N ARG A 209 -9.24 -4.38 7.41
CA ARG A 209 -7.80 -4.17 7.33
C ARG A 209 -7.14 -4.35 8.69
N MET A 210 -6.11 -5.18 8.73
CA MET A 210 -5.22 -5.34 9.87
C MET A 210 -3.79 -4.99 9.45
N SER A 211 -3.05 -4.29 10.34
CA SER A 211 -1.64 -3.96 10.13
C SER A 211 -0.77 -4.89 10.98
N TYR A 212 0.26 -5.46 10.36
CA TYR A 212 1.29 -6.22 11.07
C TYR A 212 2.59 -5.42 11.29
N ALA A 213 2.52 -4.08 11.20
CA ALA A 213 3.61 -3.19 11.59
C ALA A 213 3.68 -3.04 13.12
N ASN A 214 3.84 -4.16 13.82
CA ASN A 214 3.95 -4.29 15.27
C ASN A 214 4.92 -5.42 15.59
N SER A 215 5.30 -5.64 16.87
CA SER A 215 6.16 -6.76 17.23
C SER A 215 5.48 -8.11 16.96
N TYR A 216 6.28 -9.15 16.76
CA TYR A 216 5.77 -10.51 16.51
C TYR A 216 4.87 -10.98 17.65
N GLU A 217 5.32 -10.75 18.90
CA GLU A 217 4.62 -11.13 20.12
C GLU A 217 3.29 -10.41 20.30
N ASN A 218 3.22 -9.11 19.93
CA ASN A 218 1.97 -8.35 19.97
C ASN A 218 0.97 -8.85 18.93
N ILE A 219 1.44 -9.25 17.75
CA ILE A 219 0.57 -9.83 16.70
C ILE A 219 0.04 -11.19 17.17
N GLU A 220 0.90 -12.05 17.72
CA GLU A 220 0.52 -13.35 18.28
C GLU A 220 -0.55 -13.19 19.36
N LYS A 221 -0.28 -12.33 20.35
CA LYS A 221 -1.25 -11.99 21.40
C LYS A 221 -2.57 -11.44 20.85
N ALA A 222 -2.54 -10.60 19.84
CA ALA A 222 -3.75 -10.08 19.21
C ALA A 222 -4.56 -11.18 18.53
N MET A 223 -3.89 -12.13 17.87
CA MET A 223 -4.55 -13.28 17.25
C MET A 223 -5.18 -14.20 18.30
N ASP A 224 -4.51 -14.44 19.43
CA ASP A 224 -5.06 -15.22 20.56
C ASP A 224 -6.33 -14.56 21.11
N ILE A 225 -6.29 -13.24 21.33
CA ILE A 225 -7.44 -12.48 21.79
C ILE A 225 -8.63 -12.56 20.80
N LEU A 226 -8.36 -12.42 19.50
CA LEU A 226 -9.40 -12.53 18.47
C LEU A 226 -10.04 -13.93 18.47
N GLU A 227 -9.22 -14.97 18.53
CA GLU A 227 -9.69 -16.35 18.55
C GLU A 227 -10.54 -16.66 19.77
N GLU A 228 -10.07 -16.30 20.97
CA GLU A 228 -10.76 -16.58 22.23
C GLU A 228 -12.04 -15.77 22.43
N ARG A 229 -12.01 -14.46 22.11
CA ARG A 229 -13.05 -13.50 22.53
C ARG A 229 -13.96 -13.01 21.43
N VAL A 230 -13.58 -13.20 20.17
CA VAL A 230 -14.34 -12.70 19.01
C VAL A 230 -14.88 -13.85 18.17
N VAL A 231 -14.11 -14.93 18.00
CA VAL A 231 -14.52 -16.11 17.21
C VAL A 231 -15.28 -17.09 18.08
N ASN A 232 -14.74 -17.44 19.27
CA ASN A 232 -15.27 -18.47 20.15
C ASN A 232 -16.15 -17.92 21.31
N GLY A 233 -16.20 -16.63 21.51
CA GLY A 233 -17.02 -15.94 22.53
C GLY A 233 -18.30 -15.41 21.93
#